data_5fc9846bb96e9348d0a0116d7859d645
#
_entry.id   5fc9846bb96e9348d0a0116d7859d645
#
_cell.length_a   1.000
_cell.length_b   1.000
_cell.length_c   1.000
_cell.angle_alpha   90.00
_cell.angle_beta   90.00
_cell.angle_gamma   90.00
#
_symmetry.space_group_name_H-M   'P 1'
#
loop_
_entity.id
_entity.type
_entity.pdbx_description
1 polymer ?
#
loop_
_entity_poly.entity_id
_entity_poly.type
_entity_poly.pdbx_seq_one_letter_code
_entity_poly.pdbx_strand_id
1 'polypeptide(L)'
;MKNNMTIDNRRILVIDDNESIHEDFRKILVPTKDSDSLDQARVALFGETPSLPPQEHYELEFADQGREGLGLVQNAQREGHPYAMAFVDMRMPPGWDGLETIEHLWYVAPDLEIVVCTAYADHPWEDVSRRIGNTDKLLILLKPFNSIEVVQLANSLTKKWNLTHSLNLQIECLASCVNQRTAELCEAKDRLQENIARRIAETVKDQPQDDATASFRGKEEFLAIMSHEILRPINELVGKVSLLFDSPLNPGQREHVTTIQRCAQDLLALHNDMHEFMLVGDKKLGQEGVNDDDHPIGANRKK
;
A
#
# COMPACT_ATOMS: atom_id res chain seq x y z
N MET A 1 -19.60 -2.72 -11.72
CA MET A 1 -19.29 -4.12 -12.11
C MET A 1 -17.87 -4.41 -11.65
N LYS A 2 -17.71 -5.21 -10.58
CA LYS A 2 -16.39 -5.58 -10.05
C LYS A 2 -15.86 -6.70 -10.92
N ASN A 3 -15.01 -6.39 -11.90
CA ASN A 3 -14.14 -7.41 -12.48
C ASN A 3 -13.13 -7.79 -11.40
N ASN A 4 -13.43 -8.85 -10.70
CA ASN A 4 -12.46 -9.55 -9.87
C ASN A 4 -11.51 -10.24 -10.88
N MET A 5 -10.44 -9.56 -11.30
CA MET A 5 -9.34 -10.23 -11.99
C MET A 5 -8.69 -11.14 -10.95
N THR A 6 -9.20 -12.34 -10.83
CA THR A 6 -8.50 -13.43 -10.14
C THR A 6 -7.30 -13.78 -11.00
N ILE A 7 -6.12 -13.41 -10.55
CA ILE A 7 -4.87 -13.86 -11.14
C ILE A 7 -4.74 -15.32 -10.74
N ASP A 8 -4.71 -16.20 -11.71
CA ASP A 8 -4.51 -17.64 -11.51
C ASP A 8 -3.23 -18.06 -12.23
N ASN A 9 -2.11 -17.59 -11.69
CA ASN A 9 -0.79 -17.96 -12.18
C ASN A 9 -0.41 -19.35 -11.65
N ARG A 10 -0.17 -20.29 -12.53
CA ARG A 10 0.19 -21.67 -12.24
C ARG A 10 1.52 -22.08 -12.88
N ARG A 11 2.32 -21.09 -13.29
CA ARG A 11 3.62 -21.33 -13.89
C ARG A 11 4.66 -21.67 -12.83
N ILE A 12 5.28 -22.80 -13.00
CA ILE A 12 6.30 -23.35 -12.09
C ILE A 12 7.57 -23.63 -12.90
N LEU A 13 8.69 -23.17 -12.39
CA LEU A 13 10.01 -23.48 -12.94
C LEU A 13 10.65 -24.60 -12.12
N VAL A 14 11.25 -25.58 -12.77
CA VAL A 14 12.04 -26.65 -12.14
C VAL A 14 13.47 -26.53 -12.62
N ILE A 15 14.41 -26.36 -11.70
CA ILE A 15 15.84 -26.24 -11.98
C ILE A 15 16.57 -27.42 -11.32
N ASP A 16 16.97 -28.39 -12.11
CA ASP A 16 17.64 -29.62 -11.66
C ASP A 16 18.46 -30.16 -12.83
N ASP A 17 19.70 -30.58 -12.60
CA ASP A 17 20.59 -31.12 -13.66
C ASP A 17 20.26 -32.58 -14.05
N ASN A 18 19.25 -33.16 -13.42
CA ASN A 18 18.83 -34.53 -13.64
C ASN A 18 17.50 -34.63 -14.39
N GLU A 19 17.54 -35.01 -15.66
CA GLU A 19 16.37 -35.15 -16.51
C GLU A 19 15.31 -36.12 -15.94
N SER A 20 15.70 -37.13 -15.15
CA SER A 20 14.73 -38.03 -14.50
C SER A 20 13.88 -37.31 -13.46
N ILE A 21 14.42 -36.31 -12.80
CA ILE A 21 13.67 -35.47 -11.85
C ILE A 21 12.65 -34.58 -12.62
N HIS A 22 13.03 -34.03 -13.77
CA HIS A 22 12.10 -33.28 -14.65
C HIS A 22 10.90 -34.16 -15.06
N GLU A 23 11.17 -35.42 -15.43
CA GLU A 23 10.08 -36.34 -15.76
C GLU A 23 9.18 -36.66 -14.56
N ASP A 24 9.75 -36.81 -13.37
CA ASP A 24 8.99 -37.08 -12.17
C ASP A 24 8.07 -35.86 -11.83
N PHE A 25 8.60 -34.63 -11.86
CA PHE A 25 7.77 -33.43 -11.70
C PHE A 25 6.66 -33.33 -12.73
N ARG A 26 6.96 -33.67 -14.02
CA ARG A 26 5.96 -33.67 -15.08
C ARG A 26 4.85 -34.69 -14.81
N LYS A 27 5.20 -35.92 -14.39
CA LYS A 27 4.21 -36.95 -14.03
C LYS A 27 3.35 -36.55 -12.83
N ILE A 28 3.93 -35.83 -11.84
CA ILE A 28 3.26 -35.46 -10.61
C ILE A 28 2.32 -34.27 -10.82
N LEU A 29 2.77 -33.24 -11.55
CA LEU A 29 2.08 -31.94 -11.63
C LEU A 29 1.27 -31.73 -12.89
N VAL A 30 1.54 -32.50 -13.96
CA VAL A 30 0.76 -32.44 -15.20
C VAL A 30 -0.10 -33.71 -15.31
N PRO A 31 -1.42 -33.60 -15.15
CA PRO A 31 -2.32 -34.76 -15.27
C PRO A 31 -2.17 -35.39 -16.65
N THR A 32 -1.94 -36.70 -16.69
CA THR A 32 -1.99 -37.47 -17.92
C THR A 32 -3.44 -37.71 -18.31
N LYS A 33 -3.75 -37.68 -19.65
CA LYS A 33 -5.10 -37.97 -20.18
C LYS A 33 -5.66 -39.33 -19.76
N ASP A 34 -4.80 -40.22 -19.23
CA ASP A 34 -5.21 -41.51 -18.72
C ASP A 34 -5.92 -41.46 -17.36
N SER A 35 -5.71 -40.39 -16.55
CA SER A 35 -6.44 -40.19 -15.31
C SER A 35 -7.93 -39.90 -15.56
N ASP A 36 -8.24 -39.11 -16.58
CA ASP A 36 -9.62 -38.79 -16.95
C ASP A 36 -10.38 -40.04 -17.43
N SER A 37 -9.72 -40.94 -18.16
CA SER A 37 -10.31 -42.18 -18.59
C SER A 37 -10.54 -43.20 -17.47
N LEU A 38 -9.65 -43.22 -16.48
CA LEU A 38 -9.79 -44.05 -15.28
C LEU A 38 -10.90 -43.52 -14.35
N ASP A 39 -11.00 -42.22 -14.20
CA ASP A 39 -12.06 -41.59 -13.40
C ASP A 39 -13.43 -41.73 -14.08
N GLN A 40 -13.51 -41.61 -15.40
CA GLN A 40 -14.72 -41.92 -16.16
C GLN A 40 -15.12 -43.40 -16.05
N ALA A 41 -14.15 -44.31 -16.06
CA ALA A 41 -14.41 -45.75 -15.89
C ALA A 41 -14.86 -46.06 -14.42
N ARG A 42 -14.32 -45.37 -13.41
CA ARG A 42 -14.76 -45.50 -12.02
C ARG A 42 -16.20 -44.98 -11.82
N VAL A 43 -16.50 -43.82 -12.41
CA VAL A 43 -17.87 -43.27 -12.41
C VAL A 43 -18.86 -44.23 -13.07
N ALA A 44 -18.47 -44.83 -14.22
CA ALA A 44 -19.32 -45.77 -14.93
C ALA A 44 -19.51 -47.11 -14.22
N LEU A 45 -18.50 -47.57 -13.45
CA LEU A 45 -18.52 -48.88 -12.76
C LEU A 45 -19.08 -48.81 -11.35
N PHE A 46 -18.88 -47.72 -10.62
CA PHE A 46 -19.22 -47.63 -9.19
C PHE A 46 -20.27 -46.57 -8.86
N GLY A 47 -20.70 -45.76 -9.86
CA GLY A 47 -21.71 -44.73 -9.66
C GLY A 47 -21.33 -43.60 -8.72
N GLU A 48 -20.07 -43.53 -8.31
CA GLU A 48 -19.53 -42.51 -7.43
C GLU A 48 -19.02 -41.35 -8.28
N THR A 49 -19.62 -40.16 -8.10
CA THR A 49 -18.99 -38.93 -8.56
C THR A 49 -17.67 -38.78 -7.79
N PRO A 50 -16.53 -38.61 -8.47
CA PRO A 50 -15.28 -38.39 -7.78
C PRO A 50 -15.40 -37.13 -6.94
N SER A 51 -15.29 -37.26 -5.64
CA SER A 51 -15.22 -36.14 -4.68
C SER A 51 -13.81 -35.55 -4.60
N LEU A 52 -12.94 -35.88 -5.56
CA LEU A 52 -11.63 -35.26 -5.66
C LEU A 52 -11.80 -33.87 -6.29
N PRO A 53 -11.26 -32.82 -5.67
CA PRO A 53 -11.23 -31.52 -6.32
C PRO A 53 -10.54 -31.66 -7.70
N PRO A 54 -10.98 -30.88 -8.71
CA PRO A 54 -10.36 -30.91 -10.03
C PRO A 54 -8.85 -30.76 -9.88
N GLN A 55 -8.09 -31.69 -10.50
CA GLN A 55 -6.65 -31.61 -10.49
C GLN A 55 -6.24 -30.27 -11.12
N GLU A 56 -5.51 -29.47 -10.37
CA GLU A 56 -5.02 -28.18 -10.83
C GLU A 56 -3.95 -28.43 -11.91
N HIS A 57 -4.10 -27.80 -13.07
CA HIS A 57 -3.13 -27.85 -14.15
C HIS A 57 -2.03 -26.81 -13.91
N TYR A 58 -0.78 -27.27 -13.84
CA TYR A 58 0.39 -26.41 -13.74
C TYR A 58 1.10 -26.34 -15.11
N GLU A 59 1.64 -25.16 -15.41
CA GLU A 59 2.52 -24.93 -16.54
C GLU A 59 3.97 -25.07 -16.07
N LEU A 60 4.65 -26.12 -16.51
CA LEU A 60 6.01 -26.43 -16.11
C LEU A 60 7.00 -26.01 -17.17
N GLU A 61 8.04 -25.31 -16.75
CA GLU A 61 9.26 -25.10 -17.52
C GLU A 61 10.45 -25.69 -16.77
N PHE A 62 11.46 -26.12 -17.49
CA PHE A 62 12.59 -26.82 -16.95
C PHE A 62 13.90 -26.15 -17.36
N ALA A 63 14.89 -26.18 -16.46
CA ALA A 63 16.24 -25.74 -16.71
C ALA A 63 17.22 -26.73 -16.08
N ASP A 64 18.29 -27.06 -16.77
CA ASP A 64 19.30 -27.99 -16.28
C ASP A 64 20.30 -27.30 -15.35
N GLN A 65 20.38 -25.96 -15.37
CA GLN A 65 21.36 -25.19 -14.62
C GLN A 65 20.77 -23.88 -14.11
N GLY A 66 21.30 -23.37 -13.00
CA GLY A 66 20.83 -22.11 -12.40
C GLY A 66 20.89 -20.90 -13.32
N ARG A 67 21.92 -20.81 -14.19
CA ARG A 67 22.03 -19.70 -15.17
C ARG A 67 20.95 -19.75 -16.23
N GLU A 68 20.58 -20.92 -16.69
CA GLU A 68 19.49 -21.13 -17.63
C GLU A 68 18.16 -20.73 -16.97
N GLY A 69 17.91 -21.23 -15.74
CA GLY A 69 16.74 -20.86 -14.95
C GLY A 69 16.62 -19.36 -14.74
N LEU A 70 17.73 -18.66 -14.46
CA LEU A 70 17.75 -17.19 -14.38
C LEU A 70 17.33 -16.56 -15.71
N GLY A 71 17.83 -17.06 -16.83
CA GLY A 71 17.46 -16.58 -18.18
C GLY A 71 15.96 -16.71 -18.43
N LEU A 72 15.36 -17.85 -18.08
CA LEU A 72 13.92 -18.08 -18.18
C LEU A 72 13.11 -17.11 -17.31
N VAL A 73 13.53 -16.89 -16.05
CA VAL A 73 12.87 -15.92 -15.14
C VAL A 73 12.95 -14.51 -15.68
N GLN A 74 14.11 -14.07 -16.21
CA GLN A 74 14.28 -12.75 -16.81
C GLN A 74 13.37 -12.54 -18.02
N ASN A 75 13.24 -13.54 -18.87
CA ASN A 75 12.36 -13.49 -20.04
C ASN A 75 10.88 -13.43 -19.62
N ALA A 76 10.49 -14.28 -18.69
CA ALA A 76 9.13 -14.32 -18.14
C ALA A 76 8.71 -12.98 -17.52
N GLN A 77 9.64 -12.31 -16.80
CA GLN A 77 9.39 -10.96 -16.24
C GLN A 77 9.21 -9.90 -17.34
N ARG A 78 10.03 -9.93 -18.40
CA ARG A 78 9.91 -8.98 -19.52
C ARG A 78 8.61 -9.15 -20.30
N GLU A 79 8.14 -10.39 -20.42
CA GLU A 79 6.90 -10.73 -21.14
C GLU A 79 5.65 -10.48 -20.28
N GLY A 80 5.80 -10.17 -18.99
CA GLY A 80 4.68 -9.97 -18.07
C GLY A 80 3.98 -11.28 -17.66
N HIS A 81 4.66 -12.42 -17.83
CA HIS A 81 4.19 -13.75 -17.46
C HIS A 81 5.14 -14.42 -16.47
N PRO A 82 5.28 -13.89 -15.24
CA PRO A 82 6.23 -14.39 -14.24
C PRO A 82 5.88 -15.81 -13.80
N TYR A 83 6.87 -16.53 -13.26
CA TYR A 83 6.63 -17.76 -12.53
C TYR A 83 6.10 -17.44 -11.13
N ALA A 84 5.16 -18.25 -10.64
CA ALA A 84 4.66 -18.14 -9.27
C ALA A 84 5.64 -18.77 -8.27
N MET A 85 6.26 -19.88 -8.67
CA MET A 85 7.24 -20.57 -7.84
C MET A 85 8.29 -21.29 -8.67
N ALA A 86 9.39 -21.67 -7.99
CA ALA A 86 10.43 -22.52 -8.56
C ALA A 86 10.83 -23.64 -7.58
N PHE A 87 11.06 -24.84 -8.11
CA PHE A 87 11.83 -25.89 -7.45
C PHE A 87 13.28 -25.78 -7.91
N VAL A 88 14.22 -25.75 -6.98
CA VAL A 88 15.64 -25.55 -7.26
C VAL A 88 16.45 -26.66 -6.56
N ASP A 89 17.20 -27.44 -7.33
CA ASP A 89 18.10 -28.41 -6.74
C ASP A 89 19.28 -27.73 -6.05
N MET A 90 19.71 -28.31 -4.95
CA MET A 90 20.83 -27.77 -4.18
C MET A 90 22.18 -28.01 -4.88
N ARG A 91 22.35 -29.07 -5.67
CA ARG A 91 23.61 -29.44 -6.31
C ARG A 91 23.46 -29.62 -7.81
N MET A 92 23.98 -28.71 -8.57
CA MET A 92 23.93 -28.71 -10.04
C MET A 92 25.34 -28.50 -10.65
N PRO A 93 26.29 -29.41 -10.46
CA PRO A 93 27.61 -29.27 -11.07
C PRO A 93 27.52 -29.34 -12.61
N PRO A 94 28.38 -28.62 -13.35
CA PRO A 94 29.50 -27.76 -12.90
C PRO A 94 29.10 -26.30 -12.67
N GLY A 95 27.82 -25.96 -12.66
CA GLY A 95 27.30 -24.56 -12.56
C GLY A 95 27.21 -24.02 -11.15
N TRP A 96 26.26 -23.10 -10.96
CA TRP A 96 25.91 -22.55 -9.67
C TRP A 96 25.27 -23.60 -8.77
N ASP A 97 25.53 -23.48 -7.48
CA ASP A 97 24.74 -24.26 -6.50
C ASP A 97 23.32 -23.67 -6.35
N GLY A 98 22.46 -24.39 -5.60
CA GLY A 98 21.09 -23.95 -5.38
C GLY A 98 21.00 -22.61 -4.68
N LEU A 99 21.87 -22.33 -3.69
CA LEU A 99 21.85 -21.06 -2.94
C LEU A 99 22.25 -19.90 -3.82
N GLU A 100 23.32 -20.03 -4.59
CA GLU A 100 23.74 -19.00 -5.54
C GLU A 100 22.66 -18.74 -6.59
N THR A 101 22.01 -19.79 -7.07
CA THR A 101 20.88 -19.71 -7.99
C THR A 101 19.73 -18.90 -7.38
N ILE A 102 19.33 -19.19 -6.14
CA ILE A 102 18.25 -18.50 -5.43
C ILE A 102 18.54 -17.01 -5.25
N GLU A 103 19.77 -16.67 -4.86
CA GLU A 103 20.17 -15.26 -4.71
C GLU A 103 19.99 -14.48 -6.02
N HIS A 104 20.40 -15.08 -7.15
CA HIS A 104 20.23 -14.47 -8.46
C HIS A 104 18.75 -14.39 -8.91
N LEU A 105 17.96 -15.43 -8.63
CA LEU A 105 16.54 -15.44 -8.95
C LEU A 105 15.79 -14.35 -8.18
N TRP A 106 16.03 -14.19 -6.88
CA TRP A 106 15.36 -13.17 -6.07
C TRP A 106 15.83 -11.76 -6.36
N TYR A 107 17.04 -11.57 -6.89
CA TYR A 107 17.47 -10.27 -7.39
C TYR A 107 16.59 -9.77 -8.56
N VAL A 108 16.13 -10.68 -9.42
CA VAL A 108 15.29 -10.37 -10.58
C VAL A 108 13.79 -10.48 -10.28
N ALA A 109 13.40 -11.48 -9.49
CA ALA A 109 12.02 -11.80 -9.15
C ALA A 109 11.88 -11.96 -7.61
N PRO A 110 11.83 -10.86 -6.85
CA PRO A 110 11.80 -10.90 -5.38
C PRO A 110 10.54 -11.56 -4.81
N ASP A 111 9.49 -11.71 -5.61
CA ASP A 111 8.22 -12.33 -5.20
C ASP A 111 8.10 -13.80 -5.60
N LEU A 112 9.13 -14.38 -6.20
CA LEU A 112 9.18 -15.80 -6.56
C LEU A 112 9.22 -16.67 -5.31
N GLU A 113 8.27 -17.57 -5.16
CA GLU A 113 8.27 -18.58 -4.10
C GLU A 113 9.24 -19.71 -4.47
N ILE A 114 10.12 -20.13 -3.57
CA ILE A 114 11.15 -21.10 -3.89
C ILE A 114 11.06 -22.32 -2.96
N VAL A 115 11.22 -23.50 -3.56
CA VAL A 115 11.38 -24.75 -2.87
C VAL A 115 12.75 -25.32 -3.23
N VAL A 116 13.62 -25.46 -2.24
CA VAL A 116 14.92 -26.12 -2.38
C VAL A 116 14.75 -27.63 -2.30
N CYS A 117 15.16 -28.33 -3.33
CA CYS A 117 15.24 -29.78 -3.35
C CYS A 117 16.62 -30.22 -2.90
N THR A 118 16.74 -30.98 -1.80
CA THR A 118 18.04 -31.35 -1.23
C THR A 118 18.05 -32.78 -0.72
N ALA A 119 19.20 -33.46 -0.79
CA ALA A 119 19.43 -34.72 -0.08
C ALA A 119 19.80 -34.42 1.38
N TYR A 120 19.49 -35.35 2.29
CA TYR A 120 19.68 -35.19 3.74
C TYR A 120 21.11 -34.81 4.16
N ALA A 121 22.11 -35.01 3.29
CA ALA A 121 23.53 -34.82 3.58
C ALA A 121 24.14 -33.55 2.97
N ASP A 122 23.36 -32.71 2.27
CA ASP A 122 23.95 -31.69 1.38
C ASP A 122 24.42 -30.44 2.08
N HIS A 123 23.62 -29.86 3.00
CA HIS A 123 24.03 -28.69 3.78
C HIS A 123 23.28 -28.62 5.11
N PRO A 124 23.94 -28.20 6.21
CA PRO A 124 23.23 -27.85 7.44
C PRO A 124 22.27 -26.68 7.15
N TRP A 125 21.02 -26.82 7.59
CA TRP A 125 20.00 -25.73 7.50
C TRP A 125 20.50 -24.38 8.03
N GLU A 126 21.40 -24.41 8.98
CA GLU A 126 22.04 -23.24 9.57
C GLU A 126 22.81 -22.40 8.55
N ASP A 127 23.44 -23.02 7.55
CA ASP A 127 24.19 -22.32 6.49
C ASP A 127 23.23 -21.67 5.48
N VAL A 128 22.14 -22.34 5.12
CA VAL A 128 21.05 -21.78 4.29
C VAL A 128 20.43 -20.57 4.97
N SER A 129 20.05 -20.71 6.25
CA SER A 129 19.43 -19.65 7.04
C SER A 129 20.38 -18.47 7.28
N ARG A 130 21.69 -18.70 7.40
CA ARG A 130 22.70 -17.66 7.56
C ARG A 130 22.89 -16.84 6.28
N ARG A 131 22.84 -17.48 5.11
CA ARG A 131 23.10 -16.85 3.82
C ARG A 131 21.88 -16.15 3.25
N ILE A 132 20.73 -16.76 3.35
CA ILE A 132 19.45 -16.26 2.77
C ILE A 132 18.64 -15.46 3.78
N GLY A 133 18.87 -15.67 5.09
CA GLY A 133 18.07 -15.08 6.16
C GLY A 133 16.78 -15.85 6.43
N ASN A 134 15.99 -15.34 7.37
CA ASN A 134 14.69 -15.93 7.71
C ASN A 134 13.62 -15.32 6.78
N THR A 135 13.15 -16.12 5.81
CA THR A 135 12.14 -15.71 4.83
C THR A 135 11.02 -16.74 4.78
N ASP A 136 9.80 -16.27 4.54
CA ASP A 136 8.62 -17.11 4.32
C ASP A 136 8.46 -17.57 2.85
N LYS A 137 9.39 -17.15 1.98
CA LYS A 137 9.40 -17.48 0.54
C LYS A 137 10.26 -18.67 0.19
N LEU A 138 10.94 -19.30 1.18
CA LEU A 138 11.79 -20.45 1.01
C LEU A 138 11.26 -21.64 1.80
N LEU A 139 11.00 -22.74 1.10
CA LEU A 139 10.69 -24.02 1.71
C LEU A 139 11.71 -25.08 1.28
N ILE A 140 11.76 -26.21 2.01
CA ILE A 140 12.67 -27.31 1.73
C ILE A 140 11.87 -28.55 1.40
N LEU A 141 12.31 -29.25 0.36
CA LEU A 141 11.82 -30.55 -0.04
C LEU A 141 12.98 -31.55 -0.01
N LEU A 142 12.86 -32.57 0.82
CA LEU A 142 13.91 -33.59 0.95
C LEU A 142 13.78 -34.64 -0.13
N LYS A 143 14.89 -34.99 -0.79
CA LYS A 143 15.00 -36.14 -1.72
C LYS A 143 15.29 -37.44 -0.94
N PRO A 144 14.61 -38.58 -1.23
CA PRO A 144 13.54 -38.74 -2.20
C PRO A 144 12.20 -38.18 -1.70
N PHE A 145 11.53 -37.42 -2.53
CA PHE A 145 10.26 -36.77 -2.18
C PHE A 145 9.03 -37.59 -2.57
N ASN A 146 7.94 -37.37 -1.88
CA ASN A 146 6.65 -37.97 -2.18
C ASN A 146 5.84 -37.05 -3.14
N SER A 147 5.11 -37.66 -4.08
CA SER A 147 4.23 -36.92 -4.99
C SER A 147 3.21 -36.01 -4.28
N ILE A 148 2.71 -36.44 -3.11
CA ILE A 148 1.76 -35.65 -2.32
C ILE A 148 2.43 -34.37 -1.80
N GLU A 149 3.67 -34.42 -1.35
CA GLU A 149 4.42 -33.26 -0.85
C GLU A 149 4.62 -32.24 -1.97
N VAL A 150 5.01 -32.69 -3.15
CA VAL A 150 5.20 -31.83 -4.33
C VAL A 150 3.89 -31.12 -4.71
N VAL A 151 2.79 -31.87 -4.80
CA VAL A 151 1.47 -31.29 -5.13
C VAL A 151 1.00 -30.29 -4.07
N GLN A 152 1.19 -30.59 -2.77
CA GLN A 152 0.82 -29.69 -1.68
C GLN A 152 1.64 -28.40 -1.70
N LEU A 153 2.95 -28.49 -1.93
CA LEU A 153 3.82 -27.33 -2.06
C LEU A 153 3.44 -26.47 -3.26
N ALA A 154 3.26 -27.10 -4.44
CA ALA A 154 2.85 -26.42 -5.65
C ALA A 154 1.52 -25.65 -5.45
N ASN A 155 0.51 -26.32 -4.89
CA ASN A 155 -0.80 -25.72 -4.62
C ASN A 155 -0.70 -24.56 -3.60
N SER A 156 0.01 -24.76 -2.50
CA SER A 156 0.08 -23.76 -1.43
C SER A 156 0.86 -22.52 -1.87
N LEU A 157 1.98 -22.69 -2.55
CA LEU A 157 2.85 -21.58 -2.94
C LEU A 157 2.31 -20.80 -4.14
N THR A 158 1.73 -21.49 -5.14
CA THR A 158 1.07 -20.76 -6.24
C THR A 158 -0.13 -19.96 -5.75
N LYS A 159 -0.93 -20.49 -4.81
CA LYS A 159 -2.03 -19.74 -4.17
C LYS A 159 -1.52 -18.58 -3.33
N LYS A 160 -0.47 -18.77 -2.56
CA LYS A 160 0.19 -17.69 -1.78
C LYS A 160 0.66 -16.57 -2.70
N TRP A 161 1.36 -16.91 -3.78
CA TRP A 161 1.83 -15.96 -4.78
C TRP A 161 0.67 -15.17 -5.40
N ASN A 162 -0.36 -15.87 -5.88
CA ASN A 162 -1.54 -15.27 -6.50
C ASN A 162 -2.27 -14.31 -5.54
N LEU A 163 -2.42 -14.70 -4.29
CA LEU A 163 -3.04 -13.87 -3.27
C LEU A 163 -2.21 -12.60 -2.98
N THR A 164 -0.91 -12.77 -2.77
CA THR A 164 0.01 -11.65 -2.50
C THR A 164 0.05 -10.68 -3.67
N HIS A 165 0.14 -11.18 -4.90
CA HIS A 165 0.17 -10.35 -6.10
C HIS A 165 -1.16 -9.61 -6.33
N SER A 166 -2.28 -10.29 -6.10
CA SER A 166 -3.62 -9.68 -6.15
C SER A 166 -3.78 -8.56 -5.11
N LEU A 167 -3.30 -8.77 -3.89
CA LEU A 167 -3.32 -7.76 -2.83
C LEU A 167 -2.45 -6.55 -3.20
N ASN A 168 -1.25 -6.76 -3.72
CA ASN A 168 -0.36 -5.68 -4.14
C ASN A 168 -0.99 -4.82 -5.25
N LEU A 169 -1.60 -5.43 -6.26
CA LEU A 169 -2.33 -4.70 -7.30
C LEU A 169 -3.52 -3.91 -6.73
N GLN A 170 -4.24 -4.45 -5.75
CA GLN A 170 -5.33 -3.73 -5.10
C GLN A 170 -4.82 -2.52 -4.30
N ILE A 171 -3.69 -2.67 -3.60
CA ILE A 171 -3.05 -1.59 -2.85
C ILE A 171 -2.61 -0.46 -3.80
N GLU A 172 -1.98 -0.78 -4.93
CA GLU A 172 -1.58 0.20 -5.93
C GLU A 172 -2.78 0.94 -6.54
N CYS A 173 -3.84 0.22 -6.86
CA CYS A 173 -5.08 0.80 -7.36
C CYS A 173 -5.72 1.75 -6.33
N LEU A 174 -5.78 1.34 -5.06
CA LEU A 174 -6.30 2.17 -3.97
C LEU A 174 -5.43 3.41 -3.74
N ALA A 175 -4.10 3.27 -3.74
CA ALA A 175 -3.17 4.38 -3.60
C ALA A 175 -3.36 5.42 -4.73
N SER A 176 -3.49 4.96 -5.96
CA SER A 176 -3.78 5.83 -7.11
C SER A 176 -5.13 6.56 -6.96
N CYS A 177 -6.17 5.85 -6.55
CA CYS A 177 -7.50 6.43 -6.30
C CYS A 177 -7.47 7.49 -5.19
N VAL A 178 -6.75 7.22 -4.08
CA VAL A 178 -6.59 8.18 -2.98
C VAL A 178 -5.86 9.43 -3.46
N ASN A 179 -4.77 9.27 -4.21
CA ASN A 179 -4.01 10.41 -4.75
C ASN A 179 -4.88 11.28 -5.68
N GLN A 180 -5.65 10.65 -6.57
CA GLN A 180 -6.57 11.36 -7.45
C GLN A 180 -7.64 12.13 -6.65
N ARG A 181 -8.28 11.48 -5.67
CA ARG A 181 -9.30 12.12 -4.83
C ARG A 181 -8.74 13.27 -4.02
N THR A 182 -7.50 13.13 -3.53
CA THR A 182 -6.84 14.21 -2.79
C THR A 182 -6.58 15.41 -3.69
N ALA A 183 -6.14 15.21 -4.93
CA ALA A 183 -5.94 16.27 -5.90
C ALA A 183 -7.27 16.98 -6.24
N GLU A 184 -8.35 16.22 -6.52
CA GLU A 184 -9.70 16.77 -6.78
C GLU A 184 -10.21 17.62 -5.60
N LEU A 185 -9.99 17.16 -4.36
CA LEU A 185 -10.36 17.89 -3.14
C LEU A 185 -9.56 19.19 -2.96
N CYS A 186 -8.26 19.18 -3.27
CA CYS A 186 -7.43 20.39 -3.24
C CYS A 186 -7.93 21.42 -4.24
N GLU A 187 -8.18 21.01 -5.49
CA GLU A 187 -8.73 21.92 -6.50
C GLU A 187 -10.11 22.48 -6.10
N ALA A 188 -11.00 21.64 -5.56
CA ALA A 188 -12.32 22.10 -5.12
C ALA A 188 -12.21 23.09 -3.96
N LYS A 189 -11.31 22.86 -3.02
CA LYS A 189 -11.00 23.78 -1.92
C LYS A 189 -10.49 25.13 -2.44
N ASP A 190 -9.54 25.11 -3.38
CA ASP A 190 -8.95 26.33 -3.92
C ASP A 190 -10.01 27.17 -4.68
N ARG A 191 -10.85 26.52 -5.48
CA ARG A 191 -11.99 27.17 -6.14
C ARG A 191 -12.99 27.76 -5.13
N LEU A 192 -13.24 27.06 -4.03
CA LEU A 192 -14.15 27.55 -2.99
C LEU A 192 -13.53 28.76 -2.28
N GLN A 193 -12.25 28.75 -1.95
CA GLN A 193 -11.54 29.88 -1.35
C GLN A 193 -11.58 31.12 -2.27
N GLU A 194 -11.32 30.94 -3.56
CA GLU A 194 -11.39 32.02 -4.54
C GLU A 194 -12.80 32.60 -4.65
N ASN A 195 -13.83 31.77 -4.68
CA ASN A 195 -15.22 32.21 -4.70
C ASN A 195 -15.61 32.99 -3.44
N ILE A 196 -15.16 32.52 -2.25
CA ILE A 196 -15.39 33.22 -0.97
C ILE A 196 -14.71 34.61 -1.01
N ALA A 197 -13.43 34.65 -1.40
CA ALA A 197 -12.67 35.90 -1.49
C ALA A 197 -13.34 36.90 -2.45
N ARG A 198 -13.83 36.42 -3.60
CA ARG A 198 -14.57 37.27 -4.56
C ARG A 198 -15.88 37.81 -3.96
N ARG A 199 -16.67 36.97 -3.30
CA ARG A 199 -17.94 37.40 -2.66
C ARG A 199 -17.71 38.42 -1.55
N ILE A 200 -16.66 38.26 -0.75
CA ILE A 200 -16.26 39.22 0.27
C ILE A 200 -15.89 40.55 -0.39
N ALA A 201 -15.10 40.55 -1.47
CA ALA A 201 -14.72 41.77 -2.19
C ALA A 201 -15.91 42.47 -2.83
N GLU A 202 -16.91 41.75 -3.34
CA GLU A 202 -18.16 42.29 -3.87
C GLU A 202 -19.00 42.91 -2.75
N THR A 203 -19.16 42.25 -1.61
CA THR A 203 -19.96 42.76 -0.46
C THR A 203 -19.33 44.03 0.14
N VAL A 204 -18.01 44.14 0.16
CA VAL A 204 -17.30 45.34 0.66
C VAL A 204 -17.44 46.53 -0.30
N LYS A 205 -17.69 46.32 -1.60
CA LYS A 205 -17.88 47.38 -2.59
C LYS A 205 -19.27 47.99 -2.56
N ASP A 206 -20.29 47.25 -2.14
CA ASP A 206 -21.71 47.68 -2.21
C ASP A 206 -22.24 48.32 -0.91
N GLN A 207 -21.40 48.48 0.15
CA GLN A 207 -21.84 49.18 1.37
C GLN A 207 -21.54 50.69 1.33
N PRO A 208 -22.55 51.55 1.48
CA PRO A 208 -22.32 52.98 1.69
C PRO A 208 -21.63 53.20 3.04
N GLN A 209 -20.81 54.25 3.08
CA GLN A 209 -19.83 54.58 4.12
C GLN A 209 -20.42 55.00 5.49
N ASP A 210 -21.67 54.69 5.83
CA ASP A 210 -22.33 55.30 7.00
C ASP A 210 -22.60 54.37 8.21
N ASP A 211 -22.09 53.15 8.21
CA ASP A 211 -22.32 52.28 9.36
C ASP A 211 -21.07 51.49 9.79
N ALA A 212 -20.10 52.20 10.36
CA ALA A 212 -18.87 51.57 10.91
C ALA A 212 -19.17 50.54 12.02
N THR A 213 -20.29 50.69 12.73
CA THR A 213 -20.73 49.79 13.80
C THR A 213 -21.41 48.51 13.28
N ALA A 214 -22.16 48.57 12.19
CA ALA A 214 -22.78 47.41 11.57
C ALA A 214 -21.76 46.55 10.83
N SER A 215 -20.75 47.18 10.21
CA SER A 215 -19.60 46.48 9.58
C SER A 215 -18.76 45.71 10.60
N PHE A 216 -18.62 46.22 11.82
CA PHE A 216 -17.84 45.61 12.89
C PHE A 216 -18.53 44.35 13.43
N ARG A 217 -19.84 44.38 13.71
CA ARG A 217 -20.62 43.23 14.14
C ARG A 217 -20.65 42.13 13.11
N GLY A 218 -20.78 42.45 11.82
CA GLY A 218 -20.76 41.46 10.75
C GLY A 218 -19.39 40.73 10.63
N LYS A 219 -18.29 41.44 10.90
CA LYS A 219 -16.95 40.83 10.94
C LYS A 219 -16.76 39.88 12.12
N GLU A 220 -17.20 40.25 13.32
CA GLU A 220 -17.11 39.38 14.52
C GLU A 220 -17.95 38.12 14.37
N GLU A 221 -19.17 38.22 13.87
CA GLU A 221 -20.08 37.09 13.67
C GLU A 221 -19.54 36.14 12.56
N PHE A 222 -19.03 36.72 11.46
CA PHE A 222 -18.37 35.93 10.39
C PHE A 222 -17.15 35.19 10.90
N LEU A 223 -16.32 35.84 11.71
CA LEU A 223 -15.13 35.24 12.29
C LEU A 223 -15.43 34.13 13.31
N ALA A 224 -16.45 34.31 14.12
CA ALA A 224 -16.90 33.29 15.06
C ALA A 224 -17.40 32.03 14.33
N ILE A 225 -18.19 32.21 13.28
CA ILE A 225 -18.70 31.12 12.44
C ILE A 225 -17.55 30.41 11.71
N MET A 226 -16.66 31.17 11.06
CA MET A 226 -15.52 30.60 10.33
C MET A 226 -14.54 29.87 11.26
N SER A 227 -14.28 30.45 12.46
CA SER A 227 -13.42 29.78 13.47
C SER A 227 -14.01 28.46 13.91
N HIS A 228 -15.30 28.38 14.14
CA HIS A 228 -15.96 27.15 14.57
C HIS A 228 -16.01 26.09 13.43
N GLU A 229 -16.30 26.52 12.21
CA GLU A 229 -16.39 25.64 11.03
C GLU A 229 -15.01 25.10 10.57
N ILE A 230 -13.93 25.85 10.84
CA ILE A 230 -12.56 25.41 10.50
C ILE A 230 -11.95 24.57 11.64
N LEU A 231 -12.12 24.97 12.91
CA LEU A 231 -11.54 24.25 14.05
C LEU A 231 -12.12 22.84 14.21
N ARG A 232 -13.39 22.66 13.95
CA ARG A 232 -14.08 21.39 14.12
C ARG A 232 -13.46 20.27 13.26
N PRO A 233 -13.33 20.41 11.91
CA PRO A 233 -12.72 19.35 11.09
C PRO A 233 -11.23 19.17 11.37
N ILE A 234 -10.48 20.21 11.75
CA ILE A 234 -9.07 20.06 12.09
C ILE A 234 -8.92 19.26 13.39
N ASN A 235 -9.69 19.53 14.43
CA ASN A 235 -9.65 18.77 15.68
C ASN A 235 -10.09 17.31 15.47
N GLU A 236 -11.07 17.04 14.60
CA GLU A 236 -11.49 15.70 14.23
C GLU A 236 -10.36 14.97 13.50
N LEU A 237 -9.64 15.65 12.62
CA LEU A 237 -8.49 15.12 11.88
C LEU A 237 -7.34 14.77 12.84
N VAL A 238 -7.00 15.65 13.75
CA VAL A 238 -5.97 15.41 14.80
C VAL A 238 -6.35 14.20 15.67
N GLY A 239 -7.62 14.09 16.06
CA GLY A 239 -8.10 12.95 16.83
C GLY A 239 -7.97 11.62 16.08
N LYS A 240 -8.32 11.57 14.78
CA LYS A 240 -8.18 10.36 13.95
C LYS A 240 -6.72 9.99 13.70
N VAL A 241 -5.86 10.98 13.50
CA VAL A 241 -4.42 10.76 13.33
C VAL A 241 -3.80 10.20 14.60
N SER A 242 -4.20 10.68 15.78
CA SER A 242 -3.73 10.14 17.07
C SER A 242 -4.11 8.67 17.26
N LEU A 243 -5.34 8.28 16.86
CA LEU A 243 -5.77 6.88 16.90
C LEU A 243 -4.98 5.98 15.94
N LEU A 244 -4.54 6.53 14.79
CA LEU A 244 -3.68 5.79 13.85
C LEU A 244 -2.30 5.51 14.43
N PHE A 245 -1.74 6.41 15.27
CA PHE A 245 -0.45 6.16 15.93
C PHE A 245 -0.47 4.97 16.89
N ASP A 246 -1.63 4.68 17.49
CA ASP A 246 -1.84 3.54 18.38
C ASP A 246 -2.02 2.21 17.65
N SER A 247 -2.12 2.24 16.32
CA SER A 247 -2.22 1.04 15.47
C SER A 247 -0.84 0.56 15.00
N PRO A 248 -0.70 -0.74 14.63
CA PRO A 248 0.55 -1.26 14.08
C PRO A 248 0.78 -0.71 12.66
N LEU A 249 1.56 0.39 12.57
CA LEU A 249 1.94 1.02 11.32
C LEU A 249 3.32 0.54 10.86
N ASN A 250 3.47 0.31 9.55
CA ASN A 250 4.79 0.13 8.95
C ASN A 250 5.57 1.46 8.90
N PRO A 251 6.91 1.44 8.67
CA PRO A 251 7.74 2.66 8.71
C PRO A 251 7.25 3.76 7.74
N GLY A 252 6.85 3.42 6.52
CA GLY A 252 6.35 4.38 5.52
C GLY A 252 5.00 4.99 5.92
N GLN A 253 4.09 4.18 6.46
CA GLN A 253 2.82 4.67 6.98
C GLN A 253 2.99 5.61 8.16
N ARG A 254 3.92 5.30 9.06
CA ARG A 254 4.26 6.15 10.21
C ARG A 254 4.78 7.52 9.77
N GLU A 255 5.61 7.58 8.75
CA GLU A 255 6.11 8.84 8.17
C GLU A 255 4.96 9.70 7.62
N HIS A 256 4.03 9.09 6.87
CA HIS A 256 2.86 9.79 6.34
C HIS A 256 1.94 10.32 7.45
N VAL A 257 1.66 9.51 8.46
CA VAL A 257 0.84 9.91 9.61
C VAL A 257 1.50 11.05 10.39
N THR A 258 2.83 11.01 10.58
CA THR A 258 3.60 12.10 11.18
C THR A 258 3.49 13.40 10.37
N THR A 259 3.56 13.30 9.06
CA THR A 259 3.43 14.47 8.17
C THR A 259 2.04 15.08 8.25
N ILE A 260 0.98 14.26 8.25
CA ILE A 260 -0.40 14.73 8.39
C ILE A 260 -0.61 15.41 9.75
N GLN A 261 -0.07 14.83 10.83
CA GLN A 261 -0.15 15.43 12.16
C GLN A 261 0.50 16.81 12.22
N ARG A 262 1.70 16.95 11.65
CA ARG A 262 2.39 18.23 11.57
C ARG A 262 1.58 19.27 10.80
N CYS A 263 1.06 18.93 9.62
CA CYS A 263 0.22 19.83 8.82
C CYS A 263 -1.04 20.28 9.57
N ALA A 264 -1.67 19.39 10.33
CA ALA A 264 -2.85 19.74 11.13
C ALA A 264 -2.48 20.66 12.29
N GLN A 265 -1.34 20.47 12.93
CA GLN A 265 -0.83 21.37 13.98
C GLN A 265 -0.44 22.74 13.45
N ASP A 266 0.19 22.81 12.26
CA ASP A 266 0.51 24.08 11.59
C ASP A 266 -0.75 24.88 11.24
N LEU A 267 -1.82 24.19 10.80
CA LEU A 267 -3.12 24.83 10.55
C LEU A 267 -3.77 25.36 11.82
N LEU A 268 -3.67 24.64 12.94
CA LEU A 268 -4.15 25.13 14.24
C LEU A 268 -3.37 26.35 14.73
N ALA A 269 -2.05 26.35 14.56
CA ALA A 269 -1.20 27.48 14.92
C ALA A 269 -1.56 28.72 14.10
N LEU A 270 -1.67 28.57 12.76
CA LEU A 270 -2.06 29.67 11.86
C LEU A 270 -3.44 30.24 12.21
N HIS A 271 -4.40 29.37 12.56
CA HIS A 271 -5.72 29.80 13.00
C HIS A 271 -5.66 30.63 14.30
N ASN A 272 -4.89 30.19 15.28
CA ASN A 272 -4.70 30.90 16.56
C ASN A 272 -4.01 32.25 16.35
N ASP A 273 -2.97 32.30 15.52
CA ASP A 273 -2.27 33.55 15.18
C ASP A 273 -3.20 34.56 14.51
N MET A 274 -4.06 34.10 13.60
CA MET A 274 -5.06 34.95 12.94
C MET A 274 -6.10 35.48 13.95
N HIS A 275 -6.53 34.65 14.89
CA HIS A 275 -7.46 35.05 15.94
C HIS A 275 -6.83 36.08 16.91
N GLU A 276 -5.56 35.90 17.30
CA GLU A 276 -4.83 36.82 18.14
C GLU A 276 -4.55 38.17 17.46
N PHE A 277 -4.18 38.14 16.17
CA PHE A 277 -3.96 39.35 15.37
C PHE A 277 -5.20 40.25 15.32
N MET A 278 -6.39 39.65 15.26
CA MET A 278 -7.63 40.36 15.21
C MET A 278 -8.06 40.93 16.57
N LEU A 279 -7.76 40.22 17.66
CA LEU A 279 -8.00 40.72 19.03
C LEU A 279 -7.10 41.92 19.38
N VAL A 280 -5.87 41.95 18.85
CA VAL A 280 -4.92 43.07 19.08
C VAL A 280 -5.27 44.28 18.25
N GLY A 281 -5.84 44.10 17.05
CA GLY A 281 -6.38 45.22 16.22
C GLY A 281 -7.46 46.02 16.92
N ASP A 282 -8.32 45.38 17.70
CA ASP A 282 -9.40 45.99 18.44
C ASP A 282 -8.92 46.85 19.62
N LYS A 283 -7.86 46.45 20.29
CA LYS A 283 -7.33 47.21 21.43
C LYS A 283 -6.66 48.53 21.03
N LYS A 284 -6.12 48.64 19.83
CA LYS A 284 -5.49 49.91 19.36
C LYS A 284 -6.51 50.93 18.88
N LEU A 285 -7.65 50.54 18.36
CA LEU A 285 -8.71 51.45 17.89
C LEU A 285 -9.57 51.99 19.07
N GLY A 286 -9.64 51.27 20.20
CA GLY A 286 -10.36 51.72 21.41
C GLY A 286 -9.61 52.72 22.29
N GLN A 287 -8.29 52.90 22.06
CA GLN A 287 -7.48 53.84 22.87
C GLN A 287 -7.29 55.23 22.21
N GLU A 288 -7.61 55.43 20.95
CA GLU A 288 -7.50 56.73 20.29
C GLU A 288 -8.77 57.60 20.41
N GLY A 289 -9.85 57.07 21.01
CA GLY A 289 -11.15 57.79 21.13
C GLY A 289 -11.40 58.54 22.45
N VAL A 290 -10.44 58.57 23.40
CA VAL A 290 -10.64 59.25 24.70
C VAL A 290 -9.43 60.12 25.05
N ASN A 291 -9.30 61.23 24.27
CA ASN A 291 -8.49 62.36 24.71
C ASN A 291 -8.80 63.57 23.80
N ASP A 292 -9.96 64.21 23.98
CA ASP A 292 -10.15 65.64 23.74
C ASP A 292 -11.52 66.00 24.31
N ASP A 293 -11.50 66.58 25.51
CA ASP A 293 -12.41 67.58 26.03
C ASP A 293 -12.23 67.67 27.52
N ASP A 294 -11.30 68.52 27.97
CA ASP A 294 -11.44 69.27 29.22
C ASP A 294 -10.48 70.46 29.20
N HIS A 295 -11.00 71.55 28.61
CA HIS A 295 -10.47 72.87 28.88
C HIS A 295 -11.48 73.62 29.74
N PRO A 296 -11.17 74.00 30.97
CA PRO A 296 -11.97 74.97 31.67
C PRO A 296 -11.44 76.35 31.37
N ILE A 297 -12.36 77.15 30.74
CA ILE A 297 -12.32 78.61 30.66
C ILE A 297 -12.59 79.16 32.07
N GLY A 298 -11.86 80.11 32.44
CA GLY A 298 -12.38 81.14 33.31
C GLY A 298 -11.63 81.51 34.56
N ALA A 299 -11.21 82.64 34.53
CA ALA A 299 -11.47 83.84 35.33
C ALA A 299 -10.28 84.29 36.21
N ASN A 300 -9.60 85.29 35.68
CA ASN A 300 -9.61 86.64 36.02
C ASN A 300 -9.85 86.99 37.50
N ARG A 301 -8.85 87.57 38.17
CA ARG A 301 -8.87 88.91 38.84
C ARG A 301 -7.79 89.01 39.93
N LYS A 302 -6.95 90.10 39.78
CA LYS A 302 -6.49 91.07 40.71
C LYS A 302 -5.61 90.57 41.89
N LYS A 303 -4.45 90.95 42.01
CA LYS A 303 -3.80 92.24 42.40
C LYS A 303 -2.33 92.13 42.11
#